data_bc149f82f3bba168e009b5985219275c
#
_entry.id   bc149f82f3bba168e009b5985219275c
#
_cell.length_a   1.000
_cell.length_b   1.000
_cell.length_c   1.000
_cell.angle_alpha   90.00
_cell.angle_beta   90.00
_cell.angle_gamma   90.00
#
_symmetry.space_group_name_H-M   'P 1'
#
loop_
_entity.id
_entity.type
_entity.pdbx_description
1 polymer ?
#
loop_
_entity_poly.entity_id
_entity_poly.type
_entity_poly.pdbx_seq_one_letter_code
_entity_poly.pdbx_strand_id
1 'polypeptide(L)'
;MNALADSLPPSTWVALKSLPRQGRTAIFALAVDPSNSQLLIAGNSEGSLLRSTDGGSTWTSVHAGKAALTTIVFSPFNSGFVLAGTRGSGGLVSRDGGVTWSVAAGLEGRQVRVFSFSLTIVAAGTDKGVYISQDGSSWQQSGLANRSIDALAVTAIHAPVSIVAGSDGPLSAGTVPMFQSSDGGLNWSVLTPAVSGTYIVKLAAGPLPPVGDTRPVIAGTNAGLFASTDNGSSFVALSGGSALPSTDYTQIAFITDHHDRFYAASDGGGSGGGGLWRTNDGGQTFGSLVPPMRSITALAVSNDESPFLYVATFRPSDHVAALWVYRDTGGTPQGPAGSPTVASGGRTSSRSPGSSVFDILTWSQTPYIGLGLGALAVVLLALIANTRSRRR
;
A
#
# COMPACT_ATOMS: atom_id res chain seq x y z
N MET A 1 -24.19 -17.45 8.08
CA MET A 1 -24.67 -16.21 8.68
C MET A 1 -23.46 -15.32 8.94
N ASN A 2 -23.41 -14.17 8.32
CA ASN A 2 -22.27 -13.24 8.39
C ASN A 2 -22.37 -12.41 9.68
N ALA A 3 -21.93 -12.94 10.79
CA ALA A 3 -22.21 -12.37 12.11
C ALA A 3 -21.73 -10.91 12.31
N LEU A 4 -20.62 -10.50 11.69
CA LEU A 4 -20.15 -9.10 11.76
C LEU A 4 -20.79 -8.23 10.68
N ALA A 5 -20.86 -8.71 9.45
CA ALA A 5 -21.38 -7.97 8.30
C ALA A 5 -22.84 -7.52 8.50
N ASP A 6 -23.68 -8.38 9.08
CA ASP A 6 -25.09 -8.09 9.33
C ASP A 6 -25.30 -7.15 10.53
N SER A 7 -24.33 -7.01 11.42
CA SER A 7 -24.39 -6.18 12.62
C SER A 7 -23.76 -4.80 12.48
N LEU A 8 -23.00 -4.55 11.40
CA LEU A 8 -22.33 -3.26 11.21
C LEU A 8 -23.31 -2.19 10.76
N PRO A 9 -23.41 -1.07 11.50
CA PRO A 9 -24.21 0.04 11.06
C PRO A 9 -23.67 0.62 9.75
N PRO A 10 -24.54 0.98 8.80
CA PRO A 10 -24.11 1.54 7.53
C PRO A 10 -23.38 2.87 7.73
N SER A 11 -22.39 3.14 6.89
CA SER A 11 -21.64 4.40 6.85
C SER A 11 -21.05 4.84 8.21
N THR A 12 -20.69 3.87 9.05
CA THR A 12 -20.13 4.12 10.39
C THR A 12 -18.83 3.33 10.59
N TRP A 13 -17.81 3.99 11.15
CA TRP A 13 -16.55 3.35 11.51
C TRP A 13 -16.68 2.54 12.80
N VAL A 14 -16.27 1.29 12.77
CA VAL A 14 -16.26 0.39 13.92
C VAL A 14 -14.84 -0.12 14.17
N ALA A 15 -14.37 -0.05 15.42
CA ALA A 15 -13.06 -0.58 15.79
C ALA A 15 -13.13 -2.11 15.91
N LEU A 16 -12.20 -2.81 15.26
CA LEU A 16 -12.01 -4.26 15.43
C LEU A 16 -11.08 -4.52 16.62
N LYS A 17 -11.59 -5.18 17.66
CA LYS A 17 -10.96 -5.20 19.00
C LYS A 17 -9.98 -6.35 19.25
N SER A 18 -9.86 -7.31 18.34
CA SER A 18 -9.30 -8.62 18.69
C SER A 18 -7.97 -9.00 18.05
N LEU A 19 -7.19 -8.04 17.55
CA LEU A 19 -5.84 -8.35 17.08
C LEU A 19 -4.95 -8.82 18.24
N PRO A 20 -4.27 -9.97 18.11
CA PRO A 20 -3.26 -10.38 19.08
C PRO A 20 -2.18 -9.32 19.23
N ARG A 21 -1.82 -8.94 20.46
CA ARG A 21 -0.84 -7.90 20.79
C ARG A 21 -1.20 -6.47 20.32
N GLN A 22 -2.49 -6.12 20.42
CA GLN A 22 -2.95 -4.75 20.14
C GLN A 22 -2.17 -3.67 20.89
N GLY A 23 -1.94 -2.57 20.19
CA GLY A 23 -1.51 -1.31 20.78
C GLY A 23 -0.10 -0.87 20.41
N ARG A 24 0.78 -1.76 19.94
CA ARG A 24 2.17 -1.38 19.61
C ARG A 24 2.68 -1.87 18.26
N THR A 25 2.03 -2.86 17.67
CA THR A 25 2.49 -3.50 16.43
C THR A 25 1.67 -3.00 15.26
N ALA A 26 2.28 -2.21 14.38
CA ALA A 26 1.63 -1.68 13.19
C ALA A 26 1.29 -2.79 12.18
N ILE A 27 0.12 -2.70 11.55
CA ILE A 27 -0.27 -3.52 10.40
C ILE A 27 0.11 -2.74 9.13
N PHE A 28 0.98 -3.32 8.31
CA PHE A 28 1.43 -2.71 7.06
C PHE A 28 0.87 -3.39 5.81
N ALA A 29 0.34 -4.59 5.95
CA ALA A 29 -0.28 -5.34 4.87
C ALA A 29 -1.63 -5.90 5.33
N LEU A 30 -2.64 -5.73 4.50
CA LEU A 30 -4.00 -6.19 4.78
C LEU A 30 -4.65 -6.61 3.47
N ALA A 31 -5.27 -7.77 3.45
CA ALA A 31 -5.99 -8.27 2.30
C ALA A 31 -7.29 -8.96 2.73
N VAL A 32 -8.32 -8.82 1.91
CA VAL A 32 -9.58 -9.55 1.98
C VAL A 32 -9.69 -10.46 0.76
N ASP A 33 -10.18 -11.66 0.95
CA ASP A 33 -10.44 -12.59 -0.14
C ASP A 33 -11.52 -12.02 -1.09
N PRO A 34 -11.24 -11.86 -2.40
CA PRO A 34 -12.19 -11.28 -3.32
C PRO A 34 -13.48 -12.09 -3.49
N SER A 35 -13.48 -13.37 -3.12
CA SER A 35 -14.66 -14.25 -3.18
C SER A 35 -15.34 -14.48 -1.83
N ASN A 36 -14.71 -14.04 -0.71
CA ASN A 36 -15.21 -14.23 0.64
C ASN A 36 -14.82 -13.08 1.57
N SER A 37 -15.69 -12.12 1.73
CA SER A 37 -15.46 -10.92 2.56
C SER A 37 -15.24 -11.21 4.06
N GLN A 38 -15.47 -12.46 4.51
CA GLN A 38 -15.17 -12.87 5.87
C GLN A 38 -13.72 -13.32 6.08
N LEU A 39 -13.02 -13.66 4.98
CA LEU A 39 -11.63 -14.10 5.04
C LEU A 39 -10.68 -12.93 4.85
N LEU A 40 -9.93 -12.62 5.91
CA LEU A 40 -8.90 -11.58 5.92
C LEU A 40 -7.55 -12.13 6.35
N ILE A 41 -6.50 -11.52 5.81
CA ILE A 41 -5.13 -11.74 6.27
C ILE A 41 -4.48 -10.38 6.55
N ALA A 42 -3.88 -10.26 7.73
CA ALA A 42 -3.15 -9.07 8.16
C ALA A 42 -1.67 -9.42 8.42
N GLY A 43 -0.78 -8.55 7.99
CA GLY A 43 0.66 -8.66 8.19
C GLY A 43 1.19 -7.49 8.99
N ASN A 44 1.97 -7.78 10.02
CA ASN A 44 2.45 -6.77 10.95
C ASN A 44 3.94 -6.41 10.79
N SER A 45 4.36 -5.41 11.53
CA SER A 45 5.74 -4.91 11.55
C SER A 45 6.74 -5.88 12.17
N GLU A 46 6.28 -6.90 12.91
CA GLU A 46 7.14 -7.91 13.57
C GLU A 46 7.30 -9.19 12.74
N GLY A 47 6.63 -9.28 11.57
CA GLY A 47 6.72 -10.44 10.67
C GLY A 47 5.65 -11.50 10.90
N SER A 48 4.62 -11.24 11.69
CA SER A 48 3.52 -12.19 11.90
C SER A 48 2.42 -12.00 10.85
N LEU A 49 1.87 -13.12 10.35
CA LEU A 49 0.64 -13.16 9.58
C LEU A 49 -0.52 -13.62 10.49
N LEU A 50 -1.58 -12.86 10.48
CA LEU A 50 -2.80 -13.10 11.23
C LEU A 50 -3.94 -13.35 10.23
N ARG A 51 -4.77 -14.36 10.48
CA ARG A 51 -5.88 -14.77 9.62
C ARG A 51 -7.20 -14.69 10.41
N SER A 52 -8.21 -14.12 9.79
CA SER A 52 -9.59 -14.07 10.26
C SER A 52 -10.50 -14.78 9.27
N THR A 53 -11.56 -15.43 9.74
CA THR A 53 -12.62 -16.06 8.93
C THR A 53 -14.00 -15.55 9.28
N ASP A 54 -14.07 -14.50 10.06
CA ASP A 54 -15.30 -13.90 10.60
C ASP A 54 -15.36 -12.38 10.44
N GLY A 55 -14.76 -11.88 9.33
CA GLY A 55 -14.75 -10.46 8.99
C GLY A 55 -13.90 -9.61 9.93
N GLY A 56 -12.89 -10.20 10.57
CA GLY A 56 -11.98 -9.50 11.48
C GLY A 56 -12.44 -9.47 12.93
N SER A 57 -13.51 -10.21 13.29
CA SER A 57 -13.97 -10.31 14.68
C SER A 57 -12.98 -11.08 15.55
N THR A 58 -12.39 -12.16 15.01
CA THR A 58 -11.33 -12.92 15.66
C THR A 58 -10.16 -13.18 14.72
N TRP A 59 -8.97 -13.37 15.29
CA TRP A 59 -7.74 -13.54 14.54
C TRP A 59 -6.90 -14.68 15.09
N THR A 60 -6.34 -15.49 14.20
CA THR A 60 -5.41 -16.56 14.51
C THR A 60 -4.06 -16.27 13.89
N SER A 61 -2.96 -16.45 14.63
CA SER A 61 -1.62 -16.36 14.07
C SER A 61 -1.32 -17.61 13.24
N VAL A 62 -1.02 -17.40 11.94
CA VAL A 62 -0.78 -18.49 10.98
C VAL A 62 0.66 -18.55 10.49
N HIS A 63 1.47 -17.51 10.78
CA HIS A 63 2.90 -17.46 10.49
C HIS A 63 3.59 -16.50 11.47
N ALA A 64 4.80 -16.86 11.88
CA ALA A 64 5.66 -16.01 12.71
C ALA A 64 7.04 -15.90 12.05
N GLY A 65 7.24 -14.80 11.34
CA GLY A 65 8.51 -14.44 10.72
C GLY A 65 9.33 -13.48 11.59
N LYS A 66 10.38 -12.90 10.98
CA LYS A 66 11.26 -11.91 11.64
C LYS A 66 11.29 -10.56 10.91
N ALA A 67 10.79 -10.49 9.68
CA ALA A 67 10.80 -9.30 8.86
C ALA A 67 9.38 -8.77 8.67
N ALA A 68 9.19 -7.46 8.80
CA ALA A 68 7.91 -6.80 8.60
C ALA A 68 7.26 -7.22 7.28
N LEU A 69 5.96 -7.46 7.30
CA LEU A 69 5.16 -7.67 6.10
C LEU A 69 5.00 -6.35 5.36
N THR A 70 5.15 -6.37 4.05
CA THR A 70 5.05 -5.20 3.17
C THR A 70 3.80 -5.23 2.30
N THR A 71 3.37 -6.44 1.91
CA THR A 71 2.22 -6.65 1.03
C THR A 71 1.61 -8.02 1.26
N ILE A 72 0.30 -8.13 1.09
CA ILE A 72 -0.44 -9.40 1.03
C ILE A 72 -1.45 -9.27 -0.11
N VAL A 73 -1.52 -10.28 -0.97
CA VAL A 73 -2.44 -10.27 -2.11
C VAL A 73 -3.04 -11.66 -2.30
N PHE A 74 -4.37 -11.74 -2.33
CA PHE A 74 -5.07 -12.91 -2.84
C PHE A 74 -5.02 -12.93 -4.36
N SER A 75 -4.90 -14.11 -4.94
CA SER A 75 -5.10 -14.26 -6.37
C SER A 75 -6.56 -13.95 -6.73
N PRO A 76 -6.82 -13.09 -7.72
CA PRO A 76 -8.19 -12.80 -8.16
C PRO A 76 -8.84 -13.99 -8.88
N PHE A 77 -8.06 -15.03 -9.20
CA PHE A 77 -8.51 -16.22 -9.94
C PHE A 77 -8.67 -17.46 -9.06
N ASN A 78 -8.09 -17.46 -7.86
CA ASN A 78 -8.09 -18.60 -6.94
C ASN A 78 -7.90 -18.12 -5.50
N SER A 79 -8.96 -18.12 -4.70
CA SER A 79 -8.96 -17.69 -3.30
C SER A 79 -8.03 -18.51 -2.38
N GLY A 80 -7.72 -19.75 -2.76
CA GLY A 80 -6.70 -20.55 -2.05
C GLY A 80 -5.29 -20.02 -2.21
N PHE A 81 -5.00 -19.26 -3.27
CA PHE A 81 -3.67 -18.79 -3.58
C PHE A 81 -3.44 -17.36 -3.05
N VAL A 82 -2.52 -17.24 -2.12
CA VAL A 82 -2.16 -15.99 -1.46
C VAL A 82 -0.66 -15.80 -1.46
N LEU A 83 -0.21 -14.57 -1.70
CA LEU A 83 1.20 -14.17 -1.62
C LEU A 83 1.38 -13.12 -0.53
N ALA A 84 2.49 -13.19 0.18
CA ALA A 84 2.90 -12.16 1.13
C ALA A 84 4.37 -11.78 0.90
N GLY A 85 4.65 -10.48 0.87
CA GLY A 85 5.99 -9.92 0.75
C GLY A 85 6.51 -9.45 2.10
N THR A 86 7.83 -9.51 2.26
CA THR A 86 8.51 -9.07 3.49
C THR A 86 9.60 -8.06 3.21
N ARG A 87 9.98 -7.33 4.25
CA ARG A 87 11.09 -6.38 4.22
C ARG A 87 12.43 -7.11 4.45
N GLY A 88 12.89 -7.85 3.42
CA GLY A 88 14.23 -8.48 3.39
C GLY A 88 14.29 -9.96 3.72
N SER A 89 13.15 -10.63 3.95
CA SER A 89 13.11 -12.12 4.06
C SER A 89 12.49 -12.79 2.84
N GLY A 90 12.25 -12.04 1.77
CA GLY A 90 11.67 -12.56 0.53
C GLY A 90 10.16 -12.60 0.54
N GLY A 91 9.59 -13.54 -0.22
CA GLY A 91 8.17 -13.77 -0.35
C GLY A 91 7.73 -15.07 0.34
N LEU A 92 6.45 -15.10 0.69
CA LEU A 92 5.74 -16.28 1.20
C LEU A 92 4.58 -16.61 0.28
N VAL A 93 4.27 -17.89 0.13
CA VAL A 93 3.16 -18.41 -0.67
C VAL A 93 2.29 -19.33 0.17
N SER A 94 0.99 -19.17 0.06
CA SER A 94 -0.05 -20.05 0.58
C SER A 94 -0.91 -20.60 -0.56
N ARG A 95 -1.37 -21.85 -0.42
CA ARG A 95 -2.26 -22.55 -1.36
C ARG A 95 -3.59 -22.95 -0.73
N ASP A 96 -3.82 -22.59 0.51
CA ASP A 96 -4.96 -22.98 1.35
C ASP A 96 -5.68 -21.78 2.00
N GLY A 97 -5.65 -20.62 1.31
CA GLY A 97 -6.31 -19.41 1.80
C GLY A 97 -5.62 -18.81 3.03
N GLY A 98 -4.31 -18.95 3.12
CA GLY A 98 -3.51 -18.36 4.19
C GLY A 98 -3.45 -19.15 5.48
N VAL A 99 -3.82 -20.45 5.47
CA VAL A 99 -3.70 -21.33 6.65
C VAL A 99 -2.25 -21.75 6.86
N THR A 100 -1.57 -22.20 5.79
CA THR A 100 -0.15 -22.57 5.82
C THR A 100 0.65 -21.75 4.81
N TRP A 101 1.94 -21.55 5.10
CA TRP A 101 2.84 -20.71 4.33
C TRP A 101 4.17 -21.40 4.08
N SER A 102 4.68 -21.27 2.86
CA SER A 102 6.01 -21.68 2.45
C SER A 102 6.79 -20.54 1.82
N VAL A 103 8.11 -20.66 1.78
CA VAL A 103 8.98 -19.64 1.16
C VAL A 103 8.81 -19.66 -0.36
N ALA A 104 8.71 -18.49 -0.97
CA ALA A 104 8.72 -18.30 -2.41
C ALA A 104 10.17 -18.32 -2.91
N ALA A 105 10.58 -19.44 -3.51
CA ALA A 105 11.97 -19.67 -3.94
C ALA A 105 12.40 -18.68 -5.04
N GLY A 106 13.60 -18.13 -4.92
CA GLY A 106 14.16 -17.10 -5.82
C GLY A 106 13.92 -15.67 -5.35
N LEU A 107 13.12 -15.47 -4.28
CA LEU A 107 12.93 -14.17 -3.64
C LEU A 107 13.67 -14.05 -2.30
N GLU A 108 14.48 -15.04 -1.89
CA GLU A 108 15.18 -15.04 -0.62
C GLU A 108 16.06 -13.79 -0.46
N GLY A 109 15.99 -13.17 0.71
CA GLY A 109 16.74 -11.96 1.02
C GLY A 109 16.29 -10.70 0.29
N ARG A 110 15.21 -10.77 -0.53
CA ARG A 110 14.65 -9.60 -1.19
C ARG A 110 13.69 -8.85 -0.26
N GLN A 111 13.65 -7.54 -0.44
CA GLN A 111 12.51 -6.76 0.01
C GLN A 111 11.44 -6.82 -1.09
N VAL A 112 10.37 -7.56 -0.86
CA VAL A 112 9.25 -7.65 -1.82
C VAL A 112 8.19 -6.66 -1.42
N ARG A 113 7.87 -5.71 -2.30
CA ARG A 113 6.97 -4.59 -2.01
C ARG A 113 5.59 -4.74 -2.60
N VAL A 114 5.48 -5.46 -3.71
CA VAL A 114 4.22 -5.60 -4.45
C VAL A 114 4.20 -6.89 -5.22
N PHE A 115 3.01 -7.50 -5.32
CA PHE A 115 2.69 -8.57 -6.27
C PHE A 115 1.52 -8.13 -7.15
N SER A 116 1.50 -8.58 -8.40
CA SER A 116 0.39 -8.38 -9.32
C SER A 116 0.21 -9.60 -10.22
N PHE A 117 -1.04 -9.97 -10.47
CA PHE A 117 -1.42 -11.20 -11.16
C PHE A 117 -1.88 -10.95 -12.58
N SER A 118 -1.51 -11.87 -13.49
CA SER A 118 -2.19 -12.13 -14.75
C SER A 118 -2.77 -13.56 -14.73
N LEU A 119 -3.34 -14.00 -15.84
CA LEU A 119 -3.82 -15.39 -15.99
C LEU A 119 -2.66 -16.40 -16.10
N THR A 120 -1.48 -15.97 -16.51
CA THR A 120 -0.36 -16.86 -16.85
C THR A 120 0.88 -16.65 -15.99
N ILE A 121 1.04 -15.45 -15.44
CA ILE A 121 2.19 -15.10 -14.61
C ILE A 121 1.78 -14.25 -13.41
N VAL A 122 2.64 -14.27 -12.42
CA VAL A 122 2.64 -13.29 -11.30
C VAL A 122 3.91 -12.47 -11.37
N ALA A 123 3.80 -11.16 -11.23
CA ALA A 123 4.91 -10.25 -11.16
C ALA A 123 5.15 -9.76 -9.73
N ALA A 124 6.40 -9.61 -9.33
CA ALA A 124 6.81 -9.04 -8.05
C ALA A 124 7.75 -7.87 -8.26
N GLY A 125 7.48 -6.75 -7.57
CA GLY A 125 8.40 -5.62 -7.45
C GLY A 125 9.26 -5.76 -6.19
N THR A 126 10.56 -5.66 -6.36
CA THR A 126 11.54 -5.87 -5.28
C THR A 126 12.58 -4.74 -5.21
N ASP A 127 13.42 -4.77 -4.17
CA ASP A 127 14.60 -3.90 -4.04
C ASP A 127 15.67 -4.12 -5.12
N LYS A 128 15.53 -5.16 -5.96
CA LYS A 128 16.48 -5.56 -7.02
C LYS A 128 15.80 -5.82 -8.35
N GLY A 129 14.74 -5.09 -8.66
CA GLY A 129 14.04 -5.19 -9.93
C GLY A 129 12.74 -5.97 -9.88
N VAL A 130 12.28 -6.37 -11.06
CA VAL A 130 11.09 -7.17 -11.25
C VAL A 130 11.44 -8.65 -11.31
N TYR A 131 10.64 -9.46 -10.64
CA TYR A 131 10.68 -10.91 -10.67
C TYR A 131 9.36 -11.45 -11.21
N ILE A 132 9.41 -12.53 -11.95
CA ILE A 132 8.24 -13.21 -12.54
C ILE A 132 8.20 -14.65 -12.09
N SER A 133 6.99 -15.14 -11.87
CA SER A 133 6.69 -16.54 -11.57
C SER A 133 5.46 -16.99 -12.34
N GLN A 134 5.40 -18.24 -12.76
CA GLN A 134 4.20 -18.86 -13.34
C GLN A 134 3.29 -19.49 -12.28
N ASP A 135 3.87 -19.86 -11.15
CA ASP A 135 3.18 -20.60 -10.08
C ASP A 135 3.18 -19.88 -8.73
N GLY A 136 3.87 -18.73 -8.60
CA GLY A 136 4.07 -18.02 -7.34
C GLY A 136 4.98 -18.70 -6.34
N SER A 137 5.51 -19.87 -6.64
CA SER A 137 6.43 -20.64 -5.76
C SER A 137 7.88 -20.50 -6.17
N SER A 138 8.15 -20.42 -7.48
CA SER A 138 9.49 -20.27 -8.07
C SER A 138 9.58 -18.98 -8.87
N TRP A 139 10.55 -18.14 -8.56
CA TRP A 139 10.69 -16.80 -9.10
C TRP A 139 12.01 -16.59 -9.83
N GLN A 140 11.96 -15.88 -10.94
CA GLN A 140 13.13 -15.50 -11.72
C GLN A 140 13.13 -13.99 -11.94
N GLN A 141 14.33 -13.39 -11.89
CA GLN A 141 14.50 -11.97 -12.21
C GLN A 141 14.22 -11.74 -13.69
N SER A 142 13.35 -10.76 -13.97
CA SER A 142 12.82 -10.50 -15.32
C SER A 142 13.18 -9.12 -15.89
N GLY A 143 13.82 -8.26 -15.11
CA GLY A 143 14.28 -6.97 -15.60
C GLY A 143 14.45 -5.92 -14.53
N LEU A 144 14.86 -4.73 -14.92
CA LEU A 144 15.11 -3.58 -14.07
C LEU A 144 16.04 -3.90 -12.88
N ALA A 145 17.04 -4.77 -13.10
CA ALA A 145 17.85 -5.48 -12.10
C ALA A 145 18.53 -4.61 -11.03
N ASN A 146 18.79 -3.36 -11.31
CA ASN A 146 19.48 -2.44 -10.39
C ASN A 146 18.56 -1.34 -9.86
N ARG A 147 17.24 -1.55 -9.93
CA ARG A 147 16.24 -0.60 -9.48
C ARG A 147 15.42 -1.17 -8.33
N SER A 148 15.09 -0.32 -7.38
CA SER A 148 14.09 -0.60 -6.37
C SER A 148 12.71 -0.34 -6.99
N ILE A 149 11.88 -1.38 -7.10
CA ILE A 149 10.53 -1.29 -7.66
C ILE A 149 9.55 -1.14 -6.50
N ASP A 150 9.01 0.07 -6.36
CA ASP A 150 8.12 0.42 -5.25
C ASP A 150 6.67 0.15 -5.58
N ALA A 151 6.30 0.27 -6.86
CA ALA A 151 4.95 0.03 -7.35
C ALA A 151 4.99 -0.77 -8.65
N LEU A 152 4.03 -1.69 -8.83
CA LEU A 152 3.90 -2.50 -10.02
C LEU A 152 2.44 -2.91 -10.21
N ALA A 153 1.97 -2.91 -11.45
CA ALA A 153 0.66 -3.43 -11.83
C ALA A 153 0.73 -4.18 -13.15
N VAL A 154 0.09 -5.34 -13.20
CA VAL A 154 -0.27 -6.02 -14.45
C VAL A 154 -1.47 -5.29 -15.03
N THR A 155 -1.34 -4.74 -16.22
CA THR A 155 -2.36 -3.91 -16.86
C THR A 155 -3.12 -4.63 -17.96
N ALA A 156 -2.52 -5.64 -18.63
CA ALA A 156 -3.21 -6.60 -19.48
C ALA A 156 -2.95 -8.00 -18.95
N ILE A 157 -4.03 -8.76 -18.67
CA ILE A 157 -3.93 -10.08 -18.02
C ILE A 157 -3.84 -11.24 -19.02
N HIS A 158 -4.25 -11.03 -20.26
CA HIS A 158 -4.09 -11.99 -21.36
C HIS A 158 -2.71 -11.82 -22.02
N ALA A 159 -2.27 -12.84 -22.72
CA ALA A 159 -1.04 -12.75 -23.50
C ALA A 159 -1.23 -11.92 -24.79
N PRO A 160 -0.29 -10.99 -25.11
CA PRO A 160 0.90 -10.68 -24.35
C PRO A 160 0.61 -9.85 -23.08
N VAL A 161 1.15 -10.29 -21.94
CA VAL A 161 0.91 -9.64 -20.64
C VAL A 161 1.62 -8.28 -20.63
N SER A 162 0.90 -7.24 -20.24
CA SER A 162 1.47 -5.90 -20.05
C SER A 162 1.64 -5.59 -18.57
N ILE A 163 2.78 -4.98 -18.23
CA ILE A 163 3.15 -4.63 -16.86
C ILE A 163 3.67 -3.20 -16.84
N VAL A 164 3.23 -2.42 -15.85
CA VAL A 164 3.80 -1.10 -15.54
C VAL A 164 4.48 -1.18 -14.18
N ALA A 165 5.68 -0.62 -14.09
CA ALA A 165 6.48 -0.58 -12.88
C ALA A 165 6.96 0.84 -12.60
N GLY A 166 6.93 1.25 -11.34
CA GLY A 166 7.51 2.49 -10.85
C GLY A 166 8.66 2.21 -9.89
N SER A 167 9.74 2.97 -10.00
CA SER A 167 10.92 2.81 -9.16
C SER A 167 11.20 4.06 -8.34
N ASP A 168 12.01 3.89 -7.29
CA ASP A 168 12.57 4.99 -6.52
C ASP A 168 13.58 5.81 -7.33
N GLY A 169 13.83 7.01 -6.86
CA GLY A 169 14.80 7.95 -7.42
C GLY A 169 14.27 8.69 -8.66
N PRO A 170 14.65 9.93 -8.86
CA PRO A 170 14.22 10.72 -10.01
C PRO A 170 15.00 10.30 -11.28
N LEU A 171 14.30 10.17 -12.41
CA LEU A 171 14.95 10.16 -13.74
C LEU A 171 15.43 11.56 -14.12
N SER A 172 14.64 12.57 -13.74
CA SER A 172 14.92 13.99 -13.88
C SER A 172 14.19 14.73 -12.76
N ALA A 173 14.51 16.00 -12.52
CA ALA A 173 13.88 16.78 -11.47
C ALA A 173 12.34 16.80 -11.63
N GLY A 174 11.63 16.34 -10.60
CA GLY A 174 10.17 16.40 -10.53
C GLY A 174 9.41 15.31 -11.28
N THR A 175 10.09 14.26 -11.78
CA THR A 175 9.43 13.15 -12.48
C THR A 175 9.76 11.78 -11.87
N VAL A 176 8.76 10.91 -11.81
CA VAL A 176 8.89 9.54 -11.30
C VAL A 176 9.39 8.61 -12.42
N PRO A 177 10.41 7.77 -12.17
CA PRO A 177 10.81 6.73 -13.10
C PRO A 177 9.73 5.65 -13.22
N MET A 178 9.08 5.59 -14.38
CA MET A 178 8.14 4.54 -14.72
C MET A 178 8.59 3.77 -15.94
N PHE A 179 8.29 2.49 -15.97
CA PHE A 179 8.68 1.55 -16.99
C PHE A 179 7.48 0.72 -17.42
N GLN A 180 7.46 0.35 -18.68
CA GLN A 180 6.44 -0.53 -19.25
C GLN A 180 7.08 -1.71 -19.95
N SER A 181 6.47 -2.87 -19.78
CA SER A 181 6.69 -4.09 -20.56
C SER A 181 5.39 -4.50 -21.21
N SER A 182 5.43 -4.92 -22.48
CA SER A 182 4.29 -5.47 -23.21
C SER A 182 4.46 -6.96 -23.57
N ASP A 183 5.45 -7.62 -22.99
CA ASP A 183 5.83 -9.00 -23.31
C ASP A 183 6.04 -9.87 -22.06
N GLY A 184 5.31 -9.56 -20.99
CA GLY A 184 5.36 -10.31 -19.75
C GLY A 184 6.61 -10.06 -18.90
N GLY A 185 7.28 -8.93 -19.11
CA GLY A 185 8.45 -8.51 -18.34
C GLY A 185 9.78 -8.89 -18.99
N LEU A 186 9.78 -9.42 -20.21
CA LEU A 186 11.03 -9.79 -20.91
C LEU A 186 11.83 -8.56 -21.35
N ASN A 187 11.13 -7.54 -21.87
CA ASN A 187 11.74 -6.26 -22.25
C ASN A 187 11.02 -5.10 -21.59
N TRP A 188 11.78 -4.06 -21.27
CA TRP A 188 11.30 -2.87 -20.56
C TRP A 188 11.68 -1.60 -21.28
N SER A 189 10.75 -0.68 -21.41
CA SER A 189 10.95 0.67 -21.93
C SER A 189 10.57 1.71 -20.87
N VAL A 190 11.22 2.89 -20.94
CA VAL A 190 10.86 4.02 -20.09
C VAL A 190 9.52 4.58 -20.55
N LEU A 191 8.60 4.83 -19.62
CA LEU A 191 7.31 5.44 -19.91
C LEU A 191 7.49 6.94 -20.18
N THR A 192 6.94 7.41 -21.29
CA THR A 192 6.90 8.83 -21.67
C THR A 192 5.51 9.20 -22.18
N PRO A 193 4.94 10.36 -21.74
CA PRO A 193 5.53 11.36 -20.84
C PRO A 193 5.65 10.84 -19.40
N ALA A 194 6.63 11.40 -18.69
CA ALA A 194 6.88 11.04 -17.30
C ALA A 194 5.78 11.57 -16.37
N VAL A 195 5.51 10.82 -15.32
CA VAL A 195 4.54 11.18 -14.25
C VAL A 195 5.20 12.14 -13.26
N SER A 196 4.48 13.16 -12.83
CA SER A 196 4.97 14.13 -11.84
C SER A 196 5.15 13.50 -10.47
N GLY A 197 6.17 13.96 -9.75
CA GLY A 197 6.54 13.49 -8.42
C GLY A 197 8.02 13.20 -8.30
N THR A 198 8.46 12.77 -7.13
CA THR A 198 9.83 12.31 -6.88
C THR A 198 9.88 10.82 -6.55
N TYR A 199 8.76 10.26 -6.13
CA TYR A 199 8.60 8.81 -5.94
C TYR A 199 7.14 8.39 -6.15
N ILE A 200 6.96 7.14 -6.53
CA ILE A 200 5.67 6.47 -6.66
C ILE A 200 5.52 5.47 -5.51
N VAL A 201 4.33 5.41 -4.95
CA VAL A 201 4.06 4.52 -3.81
C VAL A 201 3.16 3.37 -4.21
N LYS A 202 2.22 3.60 -5.13
CA LYS A 202 1.22 2.61 -5.51
C LYS A 202 0.88 2.69 -6.99
N LEU A 203 0.76 1.52 -7.61
CA LEU A 203 0.06 1.30 -8.87
C LEU A 203 -1.08 0.32 -8.62
N ALA A 204 -2.26 0.65 -9.06
CA ALA A 204 -3.43 -0.22 -8.99
C ALA A 204 -4.10 -0.28 -10.35
N ALA A 205 -4.19 -1.48 -10.92
CA ALA A 205 -5.01 -1.73 -12.09
C ALA A 205 -6.44 -2.05 -11.64
N GLY A 206 -7.41 -1.38 -12.23
CA GLY A 206 -8.83 -1.60 -11.98
C GLY A 206 -9.32 -2.94 -12.52
N PRO A 207 -10.60 -3.25 -12.37
CA PRO A 207 -11.20 -4.47 -12.92
C PRO A 207 -11.14 -4.46 -14.45
N LEU A 208 -11.27 -5.64 -15.04
CA LEU A 208 -11.41 -5.75 -16.49
C LEU A 208 -12.78 -5.23 -16.92
N PRO A 209 -12.86 -4.51 -18.05
CA PRO A 209 -14.14 -4.11 -18.58
C PRO A 209 -14.92 -5.35 -19.09
N PRO A 210 -16.25 -5.27 -19.16
CA PRO A 210 -17.07 -6.35 -19.72
C PRO A 210 -16.74 -6.66 -21.19
N VAL A 211 -16.15 -5.69 -21.90
CA VAL A 211 -15.71 -5.83 -23.29
C VAL A 211 -14.34 -5.17 -23.45
N GLY A 212 -13.41 -5.90 -24.05
CA GLY A 212 -12.03 -5.44 -24.27
C GLY A 212 -11.09 -5.74 -23.09
N ASP A 213 -9.82 -5.38 -23.26
CA ASP A 213 -8.74 -5.65 -22.29
C ASP A 213 -8.17 -4.37 -21.64
N THR A 214 -8.76 -3.21 -21.93
CA THR A 214 -8.25 -1.93 -21.40
C THR A 214 -8.75 -1.72 -19.98
N ARG A 215 -7.83 -1.63 -19.05
CA ARG A 215 -8.09 -1.42 -17.62
C ARG A 215 -7.72 0.00 -17.23
N PRO A 216 -8.51 0.67 -16.36
CA PRO A 216 -8.02 1.86 -15.70
C PRO A 216 -6.83 1.51 -14.80
N VAL A 217 -5.81 2.36 -14.80
CA VAL A 217 -4.66 2.22 -13.90
C VAL A 217 -4.50 3.53 -13.13
N ILE A 218 -4.44 3.44 -11.81
CA ILE A 218 -4.20 4.61 -10.95
C ILE A 218 -2.80 4.52 -10.36
N ALA A 219 -2.06 5.61 -10.50
CA ALA A 219 -0.74 5.80 -9.89
C ALA A 219 -0.86 6.79 -8.72
N GLY A 220 -0.41 6.38 -7.55
CA GLY A 220 -0.26 7.21 -6.37
C GLY A 220 1.19 7.63 -6.21
N THR A 221 1.43 8.93 -6.22
CA THR A 221 2.76 9.56 -6.03
C THR A 221 2.69 10.55 -4.88
N ASN A 222 3.82 11.11 -4.51
CA ASN A 222 3.86 12.23 -3.57
C ASN A 222 3.40 13.58 -4.16
N ALA A 223 3.09 13.62 -5.45
CA ALA A 223 2.50 14.78 -6.12
C ALA A 223 0.99 14.63 -6.38
N GLY A 224 0.37 13.53 -5.95
CA GLY A 224 -1.06 13.26 -6.11
C GLY A 224 -1.36 11.95 -6.83
N LEU A 225 -2.58 11.85 -7.35
CA LEU A 225 -3.07 10.71 -8.12
C LEU A 225 -3.04 11.00 -9.62
N PHE A 226 -2.71 9.99 -10.39
CA PHE A 226 -2.70 10.02 -11.85
C PHE A 226 -3.47 8.80 -12.37
N ALA A 227 -4.27 9.00 -13.41
CA ALA A 227 -5.04 7.95 -14.06
C ALA A 227 -4.55 7.67 -15.46
N SER A 228 -4.58 6.41 -15.84
CA SER A 228 -4.41 5.90 -17.19
C SER A 228 -5.69 5.19 -17.62
N THR A 229 -6.08 5.39 -18.86
CA THR A 229 -7.21 4.68 -19.52
C THR A 229 -6.72 3.84 -20.72
N ASP A 230 -5.41 3.68 -20.87
CA ASP A 230 -4.74 3.00 -21.98
C ASP A 230 -3.76 1.91 -21.49
N ASN A 231 -4.16 1.15 -20.45
CA ASN A 231 -3.36 0.08 -19.84
C ASN A 231 -2.01 0.55 -19.27
N GLY A 232 -1.96 1.80 -18.80
CA GLY A 232 -0.76 2.36 -18.19
C GLY A 232 0.26 2.91 -19.20
N SER A 233 -0.12 3.09 -20.46
CA SER A 233 0.78 3.64 -21.48
C SER A 233 0.95 5.17 -21.35
N SER A 234 -0.07 5.85 -20.83
CA SER A 234 0.00 7.27 -20.48
C SER A 234 -0.78 7.57 -19.20
N PHE A 235 -0.41 8.65 -18.50
CA PHE A 235 -1.05 9.05 -17.26
C PHE A 235 -1.40 10.53 -17.26
N VAL A 236 -2.60 10.85 -16.75
CA VAL A 236 -3.11 12.21 -16.60
C VAL A 236 -3.39 12.47 -15.12
N ALA A 237 -2.99 13.63 -14.62
CA ALA A 237 -3.25 14.01 -13.24
C ALA A 237 -4.75 14.08 -12.95
N LEU A 238 -5.18 13.48 -11.83
CA LEU A 238 -6.53 13.60 -11.33
C LEU A 238 -6.64 14.88 -10.52
N SER A 239 -7.52 15.79 -10.93
CA SER A 239 -7.79 17.03 -10.20
C SER A 239 -8.59 16.77 -8.92
N GLY A 240 -9.45 15.76 -8.92
CA GLY A 240 -10.26 15.30 -7.77
C GLY A 240 -11.17 16.34 -7.14
N GLY A 241 -11.29 17.50 -7.77
CA GLY A 241 -11.95 18.64 -7.16
C GLY A 241 -11.19 19.16 -5.93
N SER A 242 -11.84 20.00 -5.12
CA SER A 242 -11.26 20.59 -3.91
C SER A 242 -11.10 19.59 -2.73
N ALA A 243 -11.64 18.39 -2.85
CA ALA A 243 -11.67 17.41 -1.77
C ALA A 243 -10.41 16.53 -1.72
N LEU A 244 -9.61 16.47 -2.80
CA LEU A 244 -8.42 15.63 -2.90
C LEU A 244 -7.18 16.45 -2.54
N PRO A 245 -6.58 16.26 -1.36
CA PRO A 245 -5.36 16.99 -0.99
C PRO A 245 -4.16 16.50 -1.78
N SER A 246 -3.17 17.39 -1.97
CA SER A 246 -1.85 17.00 -2.44
C SER A 246 -1.10 16.34 -1.29
N THR A 247 -0.98 15.03 -1.32
CA THR A 247 -0.33 14.20 -0.30
C THR A 247 0.14 12.89 -0.91
N ASP A 248 0.90 12.10 -0.16
CA ASP A 248 1.34 10.78 -0.58
C ASP A 248 0.17 9.79 -0.57
N TYR A 249 -0.17 9.22 -1.71
CA TYR A 249 -1.21 8.19 -1.78
C TYR A 249 -0.59 6.80 -1.72
N THR A 250 -0.64 6.22 -0.52
CA THR A 250 0.03 4.95 -0.19
C THR A 250 -0.81 3.73 -0.48
N GLN A 251 -2.13 3.88 -0.55
CA GLN A 251 -3.06 2.79 -0.84
C GLN A 251 -4.09 3.21 -1.88
N ILE A 252 -4.33 2.33 -2.85
CA ILE A 252 -5.38 2.46 -3.86
C ILE A 252 -6.03 1.10 -4.00
N ALA A 253 -7.36 1.05 -3.92
CA ALA A 253 -8.13 -0.19 -4.05
C ALA A 253 -9.37 0.04 -4.90
N PHE A 254 -9.52 -0.75 -5.95
CA PHE A 254 -10.73 -0.83 -6.76
C PHE A 254 -11.72 -1.83 -6.15
N ILE A 255 -12.97 -1.70 -6.52
CA ILE A 255 -13.99 -2.72 -6.34
C ILE A 255 -14.09 -3.50 -7.64
N THR A 256 -14.21 -4.82 -7.55
CA THR A 256 -14.46 -5.67 -8.72
C THR A 256 -15.78 -5.26 -9.38
N ASP A 257 -15.82 -5.28 -10.70
CA ASP A 257 -16.97 -4.91 -11.55
C ASP A 257 -17.36 -3.42 -11.53
N HIS A 258 -16.59 -2.56 -10.87
CA HIS A 258 -16.80 -1.11 -10.85
C HIS A 258 -15.56 -0.36 -11.33
N HIS A 259 -15.52 0.01 -12.62
CA HIS A 259 -14.37 0.71 -13.22
C HIS A 259 -14.17 2.12 -12.67
N ASP A 260 -15.27 2.78 -12.33
CA ASP A 260 -15.27 4.19 -11.91
C ASP A 260 -15.19 4.34 -10.39
N ARG A 261 -15.28 3.23 -9.63
CA ARG A 261 -15.27 3.26 -8.18
C ARG A 261 -13.98 2.72 -7.61
N PHE A 262 -13.25 3.58 -6.92
CA PHE A 262 -12.08 3.20 -6.15
C PHE A 262 -11.89 4.06 -4.91
N TYR A 263 -11.02 3.58 -4.05
CA TYR A 263 -10.61 4.25 -2.81
C TYR A 263 -9.12 4.58 -2.89
N ALA A 264 -8.77 5.75 -2.37
CA ALA A 264 -7.39 6.20 -2.22
C ALA A 264 -7.15 6.61 -0.76
N ALA A 265 -6.05 6.15 -0.19
CA ALA A 265 -5.69 6.45 1.19
C ALA A 265 -4.26 6.95 1.29
N SER A 266 -4.01 7.76 2.32
CA SER A 266 -2.73 8.35 2.65
C SER A 266 -2.43 8.17 4.13
N ASP A 267 -1.18 7.94 4.48
CA ASP A 267 -0.69 8.00 5.85
C ASP A 267 -0.32 9.42 6.30
N GLY A 268 -0.35 10.37 5.37
CA GLY A 268 -0.07 11.78 5.60
C GLY A 268 1.38 12.18 5.42
N GLY A 269 2.27 11.27 5.02
CA GLY A 269 3.69 11.57 4.75
C GLY A 269 4.40 12.31 5.90
N GLY A 270 3.96 12.10 7.16
CA GLY A 270 4.46 12.81 8.33
C GLY A 270 3.86 14.21 8.55
N SER A 271 3.04 14.73 7.64
CA SER A 271 2.43 16.07 7.75
C SER A 271 1.09 16.10 8.48
N GLY A 272 0.55 14.91 8.86
CA GLY A 272 -0.78 14.79 9.47
C GLY A 272 -1.95 14.97 8.48
N GLY A 273 -1.67 15.12 7.19
CA GLY A 273 -2.65 15.30 6.11
C GLY A 273 -3.25 14.01 5.54
N GLY A 274 -3.03 12.86 6.20
CA GLY A 274 -3.56 11.57 5.77
C GLY A 274 -5.09 11.47 5.80
N GLY A 275 -5.63 10.41 5.22
CA GLY A 275 -7.06 10.16 5.17
C GLY A 275 -7.45 9.08 4.17
N LEU A 276 -8.74 8.93 3.97
CA LEU A 276 -9.34 8.01 3.02
C LEU A 276 -10.40 8.75 2.19
N TRP A 277 -10.33 8.54 0.89
CA TRP A 277 -11.24 9.16 -0.06
C TRP A 277 -11.84 8.09 -0.96
N ARG A 278 -13.07 8.34 -1.40
CA ARG A 278 -13.81 7.52 -2.37
C ARG A 278 -14.12 8.35 -3.60
N THR A 279 -13.98 7.76 -4.77
CA THR A 279 -14.56 8.24 -6.03
C THR A 279 -15.57 7.23 -6.55
N ASN A 280 -16.60 7.71 -7.27
CA ASN A 280 -17.57 6.89 -7.99
C ASN A 280 -17.66 7.29 -9.48
N ASP A 281 -16.77 8.14 -9.95
CA ASP A 281 -16.76 8.75 -11.28
C ASP A 281 -15.37 8.72 -11.94
N GLY A 282 -14.57 7.71 -11.62
CA GLY A 282 -13.23 7.51 -12.20
C GLY A 282 -12.20 8.54 -11.75
N GLY A 283 -12.44 9.21 -10.62
CA GLY A 283 -11.51 10.21 -10.07
C GLY A 283 -11.80 11.66 -10.47
N GLN A 284 -12.95 11.95 -11.08
CA GLN A 284 -13.36 13.32 -11.38
C GLN A 284 -13.70 14.06 -10.09
N THR A 285 -14.37 13.36 -9.15
CA THR A 285 -14.66 13.90 -7.81
C THR A 285 -14.31 12.88 -6.72
N PHE A 286 -13.97 13.39 -5.53
CA PHE A 286 -13.70 12.56 -4.36
C PHE A 286 -14.49 13.05 -3.14
N GLY A 287 -14.99 12.06 -2.38
CA GLY A 287 -15.59 12.27 -1.07
C GLY A 287 -14.68 11.72 0.04
N SER A 288 -14.40 12.50 1.09
CA SER A 288 -13.66 12.03 2.25
C SER A 288 -14.52 11.08 3.10
N LEU A 289 -13.96 9.94 3.51
CA LEU A 289 -14.62 8.97 4.39
C LEU A 289 -14.29 9.16 5.88
N VAL A 290 -13.50 10.16 6.22
CA VAL A 290 -13.17 10.62 7.58
C VAL A 290 -12.92 9.47 8.57
N PRO A 291 -11.86 8.66 8.37
CA PRO A 291 -11.53 7.59 9.31
C PRO A 291 -11.17 8.16 10.69
N PRO A 292 -11.38 7.40 11.78
CA PRO A 292 -11.10 7.87 13.14
C PRO A 292 -9.64 8.26 13.39
N MET A 293 -8.72 7.68 12.62
CA MET A 293 -7.30 8.06 12.59
C MET A 293 -6.88 8.25 11.13
N ARG A 294 -6.16 9.34 10.86
CA ARG A 294 -5.82 9.74 9.49
C ARG A 294 -4.58 9.05 8.92
N SER A 295 -3.68 8.53 9.74
CA SER A 295 -2.47 7.84 9.29
C SER A 295 -2.82 6.38 8.93
N ILE A 296 -3.14 6.14 7.66
CA ILE A 296 -3.55 4.83 7.15
C ILE A 296 -2.33 4.08 6.65
N THR A 297 -2.05 2.93 7.26
CA THR A 297 -0.90 2.07 6.92
C THR A 297 -1.27 0.92 5.99
N ALA A 298 -2.53 0.46 6.02
CA ALA A 298 -3.03 -0.54 5.09
C ALA A 298 -4.54 -0.38 4.85
N LEU A 299 -4.97 -0.72 3.64
CA LEU A 299 -6.37 -0.71 3.21
C LEU A 299 -6.67 -2.02 2.48
N ALA A 300 -7.77 -2.67 2.83
CA ALA A 300 -8.38 -3.75 2.07
C ALA A 300 -9.87 -3.45 1.85
N VAL A 301 -10.37 -3.78 0.67
CA VAL A 301 -11.75 -3.50 0.25
C VAL A 301 -12.37 -4.81 -0.23
N SER A 302 -13.55 -5.13 0.30
CA SER A 302 -14.29 -6.32 -0.12
C SER A 302 -15.05 -6.08 -1.43
N ASN A 303 -15.42 -7.18 -2.09
CA ASN A 303 -16.15 -7.17 -3.35
C ASN A 303 -17.68 -7.16 -3.22
N ASP A 304 -18.19 -6.83 -2.05
CA ASP A 304 -19.64 -6.75 -1.82
C ASP A 304 -20.25 -5.54 -2.52
N GLU A 305 -21.52 -5.56 -2.82
CA GLU A 305 -22.27 -4.42 -3.38
C GLU A 305 -22.15 -3.17 -2.49
N SER A 306 -22.23 -3.37 -1.16
CA SER A 306 -21.86 -2.39 -0.15
C SER A 306 -20.55 -2.83 0.50
N PRO A 307 -19.39 -2.42 -0.05
CA PRO A 307 -18.12 -2.98 0.35
C PRO A 307 -17.75 -2.65 1.78
N PHE A 308 -17.05 -3.59 2.41
CA PHE A 308 -16.38 -3.37 3.69
C PHE A 308 -14.98 -2.83 3.42
N LEU A 309 -14.67 -1.70 4.03
CA LEU A 309 -13.34 -1.11 4.03
C LEU A 309 -12.66 -1.47 5.36
N TYR A 310 -11.63 -2.29 5.29
CA TYR A 310 -10.78 -2.62 6.41
C TYR A 310 -9.56 -1.72 6.37
N VAL A 311 -9.36 -0.93 7.42
CA VAL A 311 -8.34 0.11 7.47
C VAL A 311 -7.47 -0.08 8.69
N ALA A 312 -6.19 -0.33 8.47
CA ALA A 312 -5.20 -0.29 9.52
C ALA A 312 -4.63 1.12 9.65
N THR A 313 -4.50 1.58 10.88
CA THR A 313 -3.95 2.89 11.22
C THR A 313 -2.85 2.76 12.26
N PHE A 314 -1.87 3.66 12.20
CA PHE A 314 -0.80 3.72 13.18
C PHE A 314 -0.47 5.17 13.54
N ARG A 315 -0.42 5.46 14.83
CA ARG A 315 -0.01 6.77 15.34
C ARG A 315 1.37 6.67 15.98
N PRO A 316 2.42 7.25 15.35
CA PRO A 316 3.80 7.11 15.84
C PRO A 316 4.04 7.76 17.19
N SER A 317 3.33 8.86 17.54
CA SER A 317 3.55 9.65 18.76
C SER A 317 3.37 8.85 20.05
N ASP A 318 2.47 7.88 20.05
CA ASP A 318 2.15 7.03 21.20
C ASP A 318 2.13 5.53 20.87
N HIS A 319 2.57 5.17 19.67
CA HIS A 319 2.63 3.80 19.14
C HIS A 319 1.27 3.09 19.17
N VAL A 320 0.17 3.81 18.95
CA VAL A 320 -1.17 3.22 18.89
C VAL A 320 -1.46 2.70 17.49
N ALA A 321 -1.63 1.39 17.39
CA ALA A 321 -2.12 0.70 16.21
C ALA A 321 -3.60 0.33 16.38
N ALA A 322 -4.41 0.52 15.33
CA ALA A 322 -5.81 0.13 15.34
C ALA A 322 -6.24 -0.42 13.97
N LEU A 323 -7.22 -1.30 14.00
CA LEU A 323 -7.89 -1.81 12.81
C LEU A 323 -9.35 -1.39 12.87
N TRP A 324 -9.83 -0.83 11.77
CA TRP A 324 -11.19 -0.31 11.64
C TRP A 324 -11.90 -1.00 10.49
N VAL A 325 -13.21 -1.11 10.60
CA VAL A 325 -14.07 -1.53 9.50
C VAL A 325 -15.16 -0.48 9.28
N TYR A 326 -15.47 -0.26 7.99
CA TYR A 326 -16.52 0.65 7.55
C TYR A 326 -17.32 -0.03 6.45
N ARG A 327 -18.65 -0.05 6.55
CA ARG A 327 -19.51 -0.52 5.48
C ARG A 327 -19.92 0.66 4.61
N ASP A 328 -19.45 0.70 3.37
CA ASP A 328 -19.73 1.79 2.46
C ASP A 328 -21.02 1.57 1.66
N THR A 329 -22.08 2.24 2.08
CA THR A 329 -23.39 2.24 1.39
C THR A 329 -23.56 3.43 0.45
N GLY A 330 -22.49 4.17 0.15
CA GLY A 330 -22.53 5.35 -0.72
C GLY A 330 -22.96 6.66 -0.02
N GLY A 331 -23.40 6.58 1.24
CA GLY A 331 -23.84 7.74 2.02
C GLY A 331 -22.68 8.60 2.56
N THR A 332 -23.05 9.71 3.21
CA THR A 332 -22.10 10.53 3.97
C THR A 332 -21.63 9.79 5.21
N PRO A 333 -20.31 9.72 5.51
CA PRO A 333 -19.80 9.06 6.69
C PRO A 333 -20.36 9.65 7.98
N GLN A 334 -20.81 8.78 8.87
CA GLN A 334 -21.16 9.16 10.23
C GLN A 334 -19.94 8.93 11.13
N GLY A 335 -19.78 9.76 12.16
CA GLY A 335 -18.70 9.61 13.13
C GLY A 335 -18.72 8.23 13.80
N PRO A 336 -17.60 7.77 14.40
CA PRO A 336 -17.50 6.45 14.98
C PRO A 336 -18.57 6.24 16.07
N ALA A 337 -19.29 5.13 15.97
CA ALA A 337 -20.21 4.71 17.02
C ALA A 337 -19.39 4.34 18.28
N GLY A 338 -19.40 5.23 19.25
CA GLY A 338 -18.70 5.06 20.52
C GLY A 338 -17.19 5.28 20.40
N SER A 339 -16.73 6.51 20.54
CA SER A 339 -15.34 6.77 20.91
C SER A 339 -15.02 6.00 22.18
N PRO A 340 -13.91 5.24 22.26
CA PRO A 340 -13.44 4.77 23.55
C PRO A 340 -13.13 6.01 24.39
N THR A 341 -13.95 6.27 25.40
CA THR A 341 -13.67 7.26 26.43
C THR A 341 -12.41 6.80 27.14
N VAL A 342 -11.29 7.38 26.79
CA VAL A 342 -10.11 7.34 27.64
C VAL A 342 -10.52 8.15 28.86
N ALA A 343 -10.72 7.45 29.96
CA ALA A 343 -10.96 8.10 31.27
C ALA A 343 -9.79 9.07 31.51
N SER A 344 -10.05 10.36 31.38
CA SER A 344 -9.11 11.40 31.76
C SER A 344 -9.06 11.43 33.29
N GLY A 345 -8.09 10.71 33.83
CA GLY A 345 -7.61 10.96 35.20
C GLY A 345 -7.02 12.36 35.21
N GLY A 346 -7.75 13.28 35.81
CA GLY A 346 -7.34 14.66 35.94
C GLY A 346 -6.00 14.79 36.68
N ARG A 347 -5.04 15.46 36.02
CA ARG A 347 -4.01 16.24 36.66
C ARG A 347 -3.77 17.48 35.81
N THR A 348 -4.32 18.58 36.30
CA THR A 348 -3.94 19.92 35.88
C THR A 348 -2.50 20.19 36.31
N SER A 349 -1.62 20.39 35.38
CA SER A 349 -0.41 21.17 35.58
C SER A 349 -0.10 21.96 34.31
N SER A 350 -0.30 23.26 34.45
CA SER A 350 0.16 24.28 33.50
C SER A 350 1.68 24.26 33.39
N ARG A 351 2.22 24.01 32.20
CA ARG A 351 3.58 24.39 31.84
C ARG A 351 3.64 24.80 30.38
N SER A 352 4.15 26.01 30.18
CA SER A 352 4.38 26.61 28.85
C SER A 352 5.36 25.80 28.00
N PRO A 353 5.24 25.86 26.66
CA PRO A 353 6.07 25.08 25.77
C PRO A 353 7.42 25.77 25.54
N GLY A 354 8.48 25.09 25.95
CA GLY A 354 9.81 25.33 25.41
C GLY A 354 10.01 24.44 24.21
N SER A 355 10.02 24.99 23.02
CA SER A 355 10.28 24.29 21.78
C SER A 355 11.75 23.88 21.71
N SER A 356 12.07 22.59 21.78
CA SER A 356 13.36 22.06 21.40
C SER A 356 13.28 21.52 19.96
N VAL A 357 14.28 21.88 19.15
CA VAL A 357 14.42 21.57 17.73
C VAL A 357 14.59 20.05 17.46
N PHE A 358 14.58 19.21 18.49
CA PHE A 358 14.81 17.76 18.40
C PHE A 358 13.54 16.90 18.33
N ASP A 359 12.34 17.47 18.48
CA ASP A 359 11.09 16.70 18.48
C ASP A 359 10.51 16.45 17.07
N ILE A 360 11.23 16.78 16.00
CA ILE A 360 10.73 16.69 14.61
C ILE A 360 11.16 15.38 13.92
N LEU A 361 11.98 14.54 14.55
CA LEU A 361 12.43 13.28 13.94
C LEU A 361 11.49 12.12 14.26
N THR A 362 10.42 11.98 13.47
CA THR A 362 9.51 10.83 13.57
C THR A 362 10.10 9.60 12.87
N TRP A 363 9.89 8.43 13.45
CA TRP A 363 10.46 7.14 13.04
C TRP A 363 10.13 6.70 11.60
N SER A 364 9.12 7.28 10.95
CA SER A 364 8.75 6.97 9.56
C SER A 364 9.75 7.49 8.53
N GLN A 365 10.57 8.48 8.90
CA GLN A 365 11.56 9.11 8.02
C GLN A 365 12.99 8.58 8.24
N THR A 366 13.23 7.75 9.25
CA THR A 366 14.59 7.30 9.61
C THR A 366 15.38 6.58 8.51
N PRO A 367 14.80 5.75 7.62
CA PRO A 367 15.58 5.14 6.54
C PRO A 367 16.03 6.18 5.48
N TYR A 368 15.29 7.26 5.29
CA TYR A 368 15.61 8.29 4.30
C TYR A 368 16.54 9.37 4.87
N ILE A 369 16.41 9.70 6.15
CA ILE A 369 17.29 10.66 6.82
C ILE A 369 18.70 10.08 7.02
N GLY A 370 18.82 8.78 7.31
CA GLY A 370 20.12 8.10 7.37
C GLY A 370 20.88 8.13 6.03
N LEU A 371 20.18 7.98 4.91
CA LEU A 371 20.75 8.12 3.56
C LEU A 371 21.09 9.58 3.24
N GLY A 372 20.24 10.54 3.60
CA GLY A 372 20.49 11.96 3.38
C GLY A 372 21.67 12.50 4.19
N LEU A 373 21.79 12.13 5.46
CA LEU A 373 22.92 12.52 6.32
C LEU A 373 24.22 11.82 5.90
N GLY A 374 24.16 10.57 5.44
CA GLY A 374 25.30 9.85 4.87
C GLY A 374 25.81 10.52 3.59
N ALA A 375 24.92 10.93 2.70
CA ALA A 375 25.26 11.63 1.47
C ALA A 375 25.87 13.02 1.76
N LEU A 376 25.30 13.74 2.73
CA LEU A 376 25.83 15.05 3.14
C LEU A 376 27.24 14.94 3.75
N ALA A 377 27.48 13.90 4.55
CA ALA A 377 28.81 13.63 5.15
C ALA A 377 29.85 13.30 4.06
N VAL A 378 29.50 12.53 3.06
CA VAL A 378 30.37 12.19 1.93
C VAL A 378 30.69 13.43 1.11
N VAL A 379 29.71 14.28 0.82
CA VAL A 379 29.92 15.56 0.10
C VAL A 379 30.81 16.52 0.91
N LEU A 380 30.60 16.63 2.22
CA LEU A 380 31.44 17.45 3.10
C LEU A 380 32.88 16.93 3.16
N LEU A 381 33.08 15.62 3.27
CA LEU A 381 34.41 15.01 3.25
C LEU A 381 35.11 15.22 1.90
N ALA A 382 34.39 15.10 0.78
CA ALA A 382 34.93 15.37 -0.55
C ALA A 382 35.32 16.84 -0.72
N LEU A 383 34.54 17.78 -0.21
CA LEU A 383 34.87 19.22 -0.22
C LEU A 383 36.10 19.54 0.64
N ILE A 384 36.21 18.92 1.83
CA ILE A 384 37.38 19.11 2.70
C ILE A 384 38.65 18.52 2.05
N ALA A 385 38.55 17.34 1.41
CA ALA A 385 39.66 16.73 0.68
C ALA A 385 40.10 17.60 -0.49
N ASN A 386 39.17 18.15 -1.27
CA ASN A 386 39.46 19.02 -2.40
C ASN A 386 40.10 20.36 -1.99
N THR A 387 39.69 20.93 -0.84
CA THR A 387 40.31 22.17 -0.32
C THR A 387 41.73 21.94 0.21
N ARG A 388 42.04 20.73 0.75
CA ARG A 388 43.38 20.34 1.17
C ARG A 388 44.31 20.06 -0.02
N SER A 389 43.80 19.52 -1.11
CA SER A 389 44.55 19.26 -2.34
C SER A 389 44.96 20.55 -3.09
N ARG A 390 44.26 21.66 -2.91
CA ARG A 390 44.59 22.97 -3.55
C ARG A 390 45.55 23.83 -2.71
N ARG A 391 45.98 23.36 -1.55
CA ARG A 391 46.95 24.08 -0.65
C ARG A 391 48.29 23.37 -0.56
N ARG A 392 48.60 22.45 -1.43
CA ARG A 392 49.94 21.88 -1.64
C ARG A 392 50.51 22.25 -3.03
#